data_3dced5749a4dd8208c0d9fca454f07a3
#
_entry.id   3dced5749a4dd8208c0d9fca454f07a3
#
_cell.length_a   1.000
_cell.length_b   1.000
_cell.length_c   1.000
_cell.angle_alpha   90.00
_cell.angle_beta   90.00
_cell.angle_gamma   90.00
#
_symmetry.space_group_name_H-M   'P 1'
#
loop_
_entity.id
_entity.type
_entity.pdbx_description
1 polymer ?
#
loop_
_entity_poly.entity_id
_entity_poly.type
_entity_poly.pdbx_seq_one_letter_code
_entity_poly.pdbx_strand_id
1 'polypeptide(L)'
;VYKRQELVRFDDRHGREFVLGPTHEETVTALVRNELRSYKQLPVNLYHIQDKFRDEFRPRFGLMRGREFIMKDAYSFNATQESLQETYDAMGKAYGAICDRCGLDYREVEADGGQIGGKVTTEFMALAESGEADLVYCSCGYAADAEAGACLARPTLYEVDAMEKIATPDVHTIAELAAFLNIPESSTVKALSGKDAEGNLVCLFIPGDHELNELKIEGLVPGFTLLTDEEMLAFGLCKGSMGPVGLPEGARIIAATSLQAIPQWVVGANEDGYHYVGARLGEDFQVDEWADLATVKPGDCCPTCGLPLEGARGIEVAQIFQLGDKYSRAMGATFMDEDGEEKPFIMGCYGVGISRTLAAIVEQHNDEHGIMWPLSVAPAHICVVPLTVGDSEVQPMAEKIAKDLAELGFEVVIDDRDERAGVKFNDADLIGWPVQIVVGKRGLKEGKVEMKLRRTGEKKEVALDALAEMMGFARRAMRDNVLHGAGTGAFAAIFG
;
A
#
# COMPACT_ATOMS: atom_id res chain seq x y z
N VAL A 1 21.59 2.95 -0.79
CA VAL A 1 20.17 2.64 -0.57
C VAL A 1 19.59 2.07 -1.85
N TYR A 2 19.66 2.79 -2.95
CA TYR A 2 19.11 2.33 -4.24
C TYR A 2 20.18 1.63 -5.08
N LYS A 3 19.75 0.62 -5.83
CA LYS A 3 20.63 0.00 -6.84
C LYS A 3 21.07 1.05 -7.85
N ARG A 4 22.28 0.93 -8.38
CA ARG A 4 22.87 1.92 -9.28
C ARG A 4 21.98 2.28 -10.47
N GLN A 5 21.18 1.35 -10.96
CA GLN A 5 20.24 1.52 -12.08
C GLN A 5 18.98 2.36 -11.77
N GLU A 6 18.65 2.56 -10.49
CA GLU A 6 17.49 3.34 -10.05
C GLU A 6 17.81 4.82 -9.78
N LEU A 7 19.07 5.20 -9.90
CA LEU A 7 19.53 6.55 -9.68
C LEU A 7 19.53 7.34 -10.98
N VAL A 8 18.83 8.49 -11.01
CA VAL A 8 18.92 9.45 -12.12
C VAL A 8 20.26 10.16 -12.04
N ARG A 9 21.10 9.97 -13.06
CA ARG A 9 22.49 10.45 -13.13
C ARG A 9 22.68 11.44 -14.25
N PHE A 10 23.60 12.39 -14.06
CA PHE A 10 24.04 13.32 -15.07
C PHE A 10 25.46 13.80 -14.78
N ASP A 11 26.14 14.31 -15.81
CA ASP A 11 27.44 14.90 -15.69
C ASP A 11 27.38 16.41 -15.70
N ASP A 12 28.21 17.08 -14.89
CA ASP A 12 28.40 18.53 -14.96
C ASP A 12 29.30 18.91 -16.17
N ARG A 13 29.49 20.21 -16.35
CA ARG A 13 30.35 20.76 -17.43
C ARG A 13 31.82 20.32 -17.35
N HIS A 14 32.24 19.77 -16.20
CA HIS A 14 33.60 19.29 -15.96
C HIS A 14 33.70 17.76 -16.02
N GLY A 15 32.64 17.06 -16.42
CA GLY A 15 32.60 15.60 -16.51
C GLY A 15 32.51 14.90 -15.13
N ARG A 16 32.03 15.59 -14.10
CA ARG A 16 31.80 14.98 -12.78
C ARG A 16 30.39 14.44 -12.71
N GLU A 17 30.26 13.17 -12.33
CA GLU A 17 28.96 12.52 -12.14
C GLU A 17 28.22 13.12 -10.93
N PHE A 18 26.94 13.40 -11.14
CA PHE A 18 25.97 13.81 -10.12
C PHE A 18 24.77 12.86 -10.12
N VAL A 19 24.08 12.83 -9.00
CA VAL A 19 22.88 12.02 -8.79
C VAL A 19 21.79 12.93 -8.25
N LEU A 20 20.59 12.86 -8.83
CA LEU A 20 19.41 13.49 -8.23
C LEU A 20 18.92 12.63 -7.03
N GLY A 21 18.41 13.29 -6.00
CA GLY A 21 18.04 12.63 -4.74
C GLY A 21 16.81 11.72 -4.89
N PRO A 22 16.96 10.39 -4.76
CA PRO A 22 15.83 9.45 -4.74
C PRO A 22 15.18 9.37 -3.36
N THR A 23 15.95 9.64 -2.31
CA THR A 23 15.62 9.68 -0.89
C THR A 23 16.75 10.38 -0.12
N HIS A 24 16.57 10.71 1.16
CA HIS A 24 17.52 11.55 1.88
C HIS A 24 17.99 11.01 3.24
N GLU A 25 17.88 9.71 3.53
CA GLU A 25 18.42 9.09 4.75
C GLU A 25 19.87 9.46 4.95
N GLU A 26 20.70 9.28 3.92
CA GLU A 26 22.14 9.53 4.00
C GLU A 26 22.43 11.04 4.13
N THR A 27 21.73 11.88 3.39
CA THR A 27 21.92 13.34 3.40
C THR A 27 21.58 13.94 4.76
N VAL A 28 20.44 13.52 5.35
CA VAL A 28 20.00 14.03 6.67
C VAL A 28 20.87 13.44 7.78
N THR A 29 21.31 12.18 7.67
CA THR A 29 22.29 11.59 8.61
C THR A 29 23.61 12.36 8.58
N ALA A 30 24.11 12.74 7.39
CA ALA A 30 25.33 13.55 7.28
C ALA A 30 25.20 14.93 7.93
N LEU A 31 24.03 15.57 7.81
CA LEU A 31 23.71 16.83 8.49
C LEU A 31 23.74 16.64 10.01
N VAL A 32 22.98 15.68 10.51
CA VAL A 32 22.81 15.41 11.95
C VAL A 32 24.11 15.02 12.62
N ARG A 33 24.95 14.21 11.96
CA ARG A 33 26.27 13.81 12.45
C ARG A 33 27.13 14.98 12.92
N ASN A 34 27.01 16.13 12.28
CA ASN A 34 27.83 17.30 12.59
C ASN A 34 27.18 18.23 13.65
N GLU A 35 25.86 18.15 13.82
CA GLU A 35 25.08 19.07 14.64
C GLU A 35 24.67 18.49 16.00
N LEU A 36 24.31 17.22 16.07
CA LEU A 36 23.88 16.56 17.30
C LEU A 36 25.00 15.74 17.92
N ARG A 37 25.32 16.01 19.18
CA ARG A 37 26.45 15.38 19.88
C ARG A 37 26.13 14.84 21.26
N SER A 38 24.93 15.05 21.77
CA SER A 38 24.55 14.70 23.14
C SER A 38 23.14 14.11 23.19
N TYR A 39 22.93 13.12 24.05
CA TYR A 39 21.62 12.57 24.33
C TYR A 39 20.58 13.62 24.74
N LYS A 40 21.01 14.75 25.37
CA LYS A 40 20.14 15.85 25.76
C LYS A 40 19.46 16.57 24.60
N GLN A 41 19.95 16.38 23.38
CA GLN A 41 19.40 16.96 22.16
C GLN A 41 18.38 16.01 21.50
N LEU A 42 18.20 14.79 22.01
CA LEU A 42 17.35 13.74 21.46
C LEU A 42 16.04 13.57 22.25
N PRO A 43 14.95 13.12 21.62
CA PRO A 43 14.85 12.79 20.19
C PRO A 43 14.71 14.04 19.31
N VAL A 44 15.14 13.93 18.05
CA VAL A 44 14.93 14.95 17.01
C VAL A 44 14.24 14.31 15.80
N ASN A 45 13.25 14.98 15.22
CA ASN A 45 12.60 14.57 13.99
C ASN A 45 12.64 15.73 13.00
N LEU A 46 13.35 15.55 11.90
CA LEU A 46 13.52 16.53 10.83
C LEU A 46 12.73 16.11 9.61
N TYR A 47 12.11 17.06 8.92
CA TYR A 47 11.36 16.77 7.71
C TYR A 47 11.57 17.82 6.63
N HIS A 48 11.29 17.43 5.41
CA HIS A 48 11.12 18.34 4.29
C HIS A 48 10.02 17.87 3.34
N ILE A 49 9.58 18.78 2.47
CA ILE A 49 8.64 18.50 1.37
C ILE A 49 9.33 18.99 0.12
N GLN A 50 9.70 18.07 -0.77
CA GLN A 50 10.41 18.42 -2.00
C GLN A 50 10.34 17.30 -3.04
N ASP A 51 10.83 17.59 -4.24
CA ASP A 51 10.94 16.65 -5.34
C ASP A 51 11.92 15.52 -5.03
N LYS A 52 11.56 14.33 -5.47
CA LYS A 52 12.38 13.12 -5.50
C LYS A 52 12.49 12.64 -6.93
N PHE A 53 13.63 12.00 -7.24
CA PHE A 53 13.94 11.52 -8.59
C PHE A 53 14.35 10.07 -8.54
N ARG A 54 13.61 9.22 -9.27
CA ARG A 54 13.93 7.79 -9.41
C ARG A 54 13.90 7.45 -10.89
N ASP A 55 14.89 6.73 -11.40
CA ASP A 55 14.93 6.29 -12.79
C ASP A 55 13.99 5.10 -12.98
N GLU A 56 12.70 5.40 -12.86
CA GLU A 56 11.64 4.43 -12.97
C GLU A 56 11.62 3.82 -14.38
N PHE A 57 11.75 2.51 -14.44
CA PHE A 57 11.82 1.79 -15.71
C PHE A 57 10.50 1.85 -16.50
N ARG A 58 9.37 1.79 -15.79
CA ARG A 58 8.02 1.81 -16.39
C ARG A 58 7.11 2.80 -15.69
N PRO A 59 7.26 4.12 -15.96
CA PRO A 59 6.29 5.11 -15.46
C PRO A 59 4.90 4.76 -15.96
N ARG A 60 3.90 4.89 -15.07
CA ARG A 60 2.51 4.57 -15.39
C ARG A 60 1.53 5.27 -14.45
N PHE A 61 0.24 5.27 -14.82
CA PHE A 61 -0.85 5.84 -14.03
C PHE A 61 -0.63 7.31 -13.61
N GLY A 62 -0.10 8.15 -14.52
CA GLY A 62 0.06 9.58 -14.30
C GLY A 62 0.95 9.88 -13.08
N LEU A 63 0.37 10.51 -12.05
CA LEU A 63 1.10 10.92 -10.84
C LEU A 63 1.38 9.77 -9.86
N MET A 64 0.84 8.58 -10.08
CA MET A 64 1.04 7.45 -9.16
C MET A 64 2.48 6.91 -9.20
N ARG A 65 3.05 6.80 -10.41
CA ARG A 65 4.39 6.24 -10.61
C ARG A 65 5.15 6.97 -11.71
N GLY A 66 5.84 8.03 -11.34
CA GLY A 66 6.66 8.88 -12.20
C GLY A 66 8.13 8.85 -11.81
N ARG A 67 8.98 9.45 -12.66
CA ARG A 67 10.42 9.63 -12.39
C ARG A 67 10.71 10.83 -11.50
N GLU A 68 9.82 11.79 -11.47
CA GLU A 68 9.84 12.98 -10.61
C GLU A 68 8.52 13.03 -9.85
N PHE A 69 8.56 13.22 -8.54
CA PHE A 69 7.39 13.26 -7.69
C PHE A 69 7.67 14.04 -6.40
N ILE A 70 6.63 14.62 -5.82
CA ILE A 70 6.72 15.33 -4.55
C ILE A 70 6.49 14.35 -3.41
N MET A 71 7.40 14.38 -2.44
CA MET A 71 7.32 13.60 -1.21
C MET A 71 7.56 14.49 0.01
N LYS A 72 6.79 14.27 1.05
CA LYS A 72 7.15 14.66 2.42
C LYS A 72 7.89 13.49 3.04
N ASP A 73 9.12 13.69 3.41
CA ASP A 73 9.90 12.69 4.12
C ASP A 73 10.48 13.28 5.42
N ALA A 74 10.43 12.47 6.48
CA ALA A 74 10.96 12.83 7.79
C ALA A 74 11.90 11.74 8.29
N TYR A 75 12.82 12.14 9.14
CA TYR A 75 13.87 11.30 9.68
C TYR A 75 14.03 11.58 11.17
N SER A 76 13.82 10.56 11.99
CA SER A 76 14.02 10.69 13.44
C SER A 76 15.35 10.13 13.88
N PHE A 77 15.91 10.75 14.89
CA PHE A 77 17.15 10.38 15.56
C PHE A 77 16.86 10.26 17.04
N ASN A 78 17.06 9.05 17.57
CA ASN A 78 16.68 8.67 18.92
C ASN A 78 17.88 8.06 19.63
N ALA A 79 17.90 8.15 20.97
CA ALA A 79 18.95 7.54 21.77
C ALA A 79 18.77 6.03 21.95
N THR A 80 17.51 5.56 22.01
CA THR A 80 17.15 4.17 22.29
C THR A 80 16.06 3.66 21.33
N GLN A 81 15.88 2.35 21.32
CA GLN A 81 14.82 1.70 20.54
C GLN A 81 13.43 2.06 21.05
N GLU A 82 13.26 2.22 22.36
CA GLU A 82 12.00 2.63 22.99
C GLU A 82 11.61 4.05 22.55
N SER A 83 12.57 4.98 22.53
CA SER A 83 12.34 6.35 22.02
C SER A 83 12.01 6.35 20.53
N LEU A 84 12.62 5.46 19.72
CA LEU A 84 12.23 5.26 18.33
C LEU A 84 10.78 4.77 18.23
N GLN A 85 10.38 3.78 19.06
CA GLN A 85 9.02 3.25 19.04
C GLN A 85 7.98 4.34 19.35
N GLU A 86 8.21 5.19 20.36
CA GLU A 86 7.33 6.32 20.67
C GLU A 86 7.17 7.28 19.47
N THR A 87 8.29 7.59 18.80
CA THR A 87 8.29 8.44 17.61
C THR A 87 7.55 7.78 16.45
N TYR A 88 7.77 6.48 16.24
CA TYR A 88 7.13 5.67 15.21
C TYR A 88 5.61 5.66 15.39
N ASP A 89 5.13 5.39 16.59
CA ASP A 89 3.69 5.36 16.91
C ASP A 89 3.04 6.75 16.72
N ALA A 90 3.74 7.83 17.12
CA ALA A 90 3.26 9.19 16.91
C ALA A 90 3.16 9.55 15.43
N MET A 91 4.14 9.12 14.61
CA MET A 91 4.14 9.33 13.17
C MET A 91 3.07 8.48 12.48
N GLY A 92 2.84 7.24 12.90
CA GLY A 92 1.75 6.40 12.41
C GLY A 92 0.39 7.07 12.63
N LYS A 93 0.10 7.53 13.85
CA LYS A 93 -1.13 8.28 14.15
C LYS A 93 -1.28 9.55 13.29
N ALA A 94 -0.18 10.27 13.07
CA ALA A 94 -0.21 11.47 12.23
C ALA A 94 -0.52 11.13 10.76
N TYR A 95 0.00 10.02 10.25
CA TYR A 95 -0.24 9.58 8.87
C TYR A 95 -1.66 9.04 8.67
N GLY A 96 -2.18 8.29 9.65
CA GLY A 96 -3.60 7.93 9.67
C GLY A 96 -4.50 9.18 9.61
N ALA A 97 -4.21 10.19 10.44
CA ALA A 97 -4.96 11.45 10.42
C ALA A 97 -4.84 12.22 9.08
N ILE A 98 -3.71 12.11 8.36
CA ILE A 98 -3.56 12.65 7.00
C ILE A 98 -4.51 11.92 6.05
N CYS A 99 -4.50 10.58 6.04
CA CYS A 99 -5.38 9.78 5.19
C CYS A 99 -6.86 10.08 5.46
N ASP A 100 -7.27 10.13 6.74
CA ASP A 100 -8.63 10.48 7.15
C ASP A 100 -9.05 11.86 6.64
N ARG A 101 -8.18 12.87 6.81
CA ARG A 101 -8.45 14.23 6.33
C ARG A 101 -8.48 14.34 4.81
N CYS A 102 -7.74 13.51 4.11
CA CYS A 102 -7.79 13.39 2.65
C CYS A 102 -9.03 12.61 2.17
N GLY A 103 -9.79 12.01 3.08
CA GLY A 103 -11.00 11.22 2.77
C GLY A 103 -10.68 9.88 2.14
N LEU A 104 -9.50 9.32 2.40
CA LEU A 104 -9.09 8.02 1.87
C LEU A 104 -9.67 6.88 2.70
N ASP A 105 -10.18 5.85 2.02
CA ASP A 105 -10.36 4.52 2.59
C ASP A 105 -9.03 3.77 2.47
N TYR A 106 -8.39 3.50 3.59
CA TYR A 106 -7.04 2.93 3.64
C TYR A 106 -6.92 1.82 4.67
N ARG A 107 -5.84 1.07 4.54
CA ARG A 107 -5.39 0.10 5.56
C ARG A 107 -3.94 0.38 5.93
N GLU A 108 -3.64 0.26 7.22
CA GLU A 108 -2.27 0.18 7.72
C GLU A 108 -1.86 -1.28 7.61
N VAL A 109 -0.83 -1.57 6.81
CA VAL A 109 -0.41 -2.93 6.51
C VAL A 109 1.03 -3.17 6.94
N GLU A 110 1.30 -4.34 7.46
CA GLU A 110 2.67 -4.82 7.65
C GLU A 110 3.31 -5.06 6.28
N ALA A 111 4.53 -4.59 6.11
CA ALA A 111 5.24 -4.65 4.85
C ALA A 111 6.73 -4.98 5.06
N ASP A 112 7.40 -5.37 3.99
CA ASP A 112 8.86 -5.53 3.99
C ASP A 112 9.56 -4.16 3.87
N GLY A 113 10.67 -3.99 4.59
CA GLY A 113 11.48 -2.76 4.56
C GLY A 113 12.21 -2.51 3.25
N GLY A 114 12.22 -3.47 2.34
CA GLY A 114 12.83 -3.38 1.02
C GLY A 114 14.28 -2.91 1.05
N GLN A 115 14.65 -2.10 0.07
CA GLN A 115 16.02 -1.57 -0.06
C GLN A 115 16.38 -0.55 1.03
N ILE A 116 15.42 0.21 1.54
CA ILE A 116 15.62 1.16 2.65
C ILE A 116 16.02 0.38 3.90
N GLY A 117 15.40 -0.77 4.12
CA GLY A 117 15.64 -1.66 5.24
C GLY A 117 14.87 -1.24 6.49
N GLY A 118 15.07 -1.98 7.56
CA GLY A 118 14.33 -1.85 8.81
C GLY A 118 13.66 -3.18 9.16
N LYS A 119 13.49 -3.43 10.46
CA LYS A 119 12.85 -4.68 10.92
C LYS A 119 11.33 -4.56 11.05
N VAL A 120 10.84 -3.34 11.18
CA VAL A 120 9.42 -3.03 11.35
C VAL A 120 9.08 -1.93 10.37
N THR A 121 8.10 -2.19 9.53
CA THR A 121 7.64 -1.28 8.49
C THR A 121 6.12 -1.35 8.38
N THR A 122 5.48 -0.20 8.29
CA THR A 122 4.04 -0.10 8.06
C THR A 122 3.78 0.79 6.85
N GLU A 123 2.98 0.29 5.93
CA GLU A 123 2.48 1.03 4.77
C GLU A 123 1.03 1.48 4.98
N PHE A 124 0.72 2.65 4.44
CA PHE A 124 -0.65 3.18 4.37
C PHE A 124 -1.15 2.98 2.95
N MET A 125 -2.02 1.98 2.79
CA MET A 125 -2.53 1.53 1.49
C MET A 125 -3.94 2.05 1.25
N ALA A 126 -4.09 2.99 0.33
CA ALA A 126 -5.41 3.42 -0.15
C ALA A 126 -6.01 2.32 -1.04
N LEU A 127 -7.24 1.88 -0.72
CA LEU A 127 -7.90 0.79 -1.44
C LEU A 127 -8.39 1.29 -2.80
N ALA A 128 -7.93 0.68 -3.90
CA ALA A 128 -8.35 1.02 -5.25
C ALA A 128 -8.12 -0.16 -6.21
N GLU A 129 -9.04 -0.40 -7.14
CA GLU A 129 -8.90 -1.46 -8.15
C GLU A 129 -7.64 -1.29 -9.04
N SER A 130 -7.24 -0.04 -9.27
CA SER A 130 -6.01 0.32 -9.98
C SER A 130 -4.73 0.18 -9.16
N GLY A 131 -4.83 -0.21 -7.88
CA GLY A 131 -3.69 -0.42 -6.99
C GLY A 131 -2.69 -1.44 -7.52
N GLU A 132 -1.40 -1.29 -7.17
CA GLU A 132 -0.33 -2.20 -7.62
C GLU A 132 -0.07 -3.35 -6.65
N ALA A 133 -0.36 -3.16 -5.35
CA ALA A 133 -0.16 -4.16 -4.31
C ALA A 133 -1.41 -5.01 -4.08
N ASP A 134 -1.21 -6.31 -3.92
CA ASP A 134 -2.26 -7.22 -3.49
C ASP A 134 -2.27 -7.30 -1.96
N LEU A 135 -3.41 -6.95 -1.37
CA LEU A 135 -3.58 -6.85 0.08
C LEU A 135 -4.52 -7.93 0.61
N VAL A 136 -4.25 -8.38 1.81
CA VAL A 136 -5.19 -9.15 2.62
C VAL A 136 -5.53 -8.37 3.88
N TYR A 137 -6.80 -8.38 4.29
CA TYR A 137 -7.25 -7.69 5.49
C TYR A 137 -8.41 -8.41 6.18
N CYS A 138 -8.67 -8.05 7.42
CA CYS A 138 -9.71 -8.63 8.25
C CYS A 138 -10.51 -7.55 8.98
N SER A 139 -11.78 -7.81 9.22
CA SER A 139 -12.65 -6.93 10.02
C SER A 139 -12.17 -6.67 11.45
N CYS A 140 -11.24 -7.48 11.98
CA CYS A 140 -10.61 -7.25 13.29
C CYS A 140 -9.53 -6.17 13.29
N GLY A 141 -9.19 -5.60 12.11
CA GLY A 141 -8.16 -4.58 11.93
C GLY A 141 -6.80 -5.11 11.44
N TYR A 142 -6.61 -6.43 11.33
CA TYR A 142 -5.40 -6.98 10.68
C TYR A 142 -5.41 -6.67 9.18
N ALA A 143 -4.28 -6.22 8.67
CA ALA A 143 -4.04 -6.08 7.24
C ALA A 143 -2.54 -6.27 6.93
N ALA A 144 -2.23 -6.84 5.77
CA ALA A 144 -0.87 -7.05 5.30
C ALA A 144 -0.80 -7.03 3.77
N ASP A 145 0.36 -6.69 3.23
CA ASP A 145 0.71 -7.03 1.86
C ASP A 145 0.76 -8.55 1.71
N ALA A 146 0.31 -9.08 0.57
CA ALA A 146 0.23 -10.52 0.35
C ALA A 146 1.58 -11.23 0.43
N GLU A 147 2.69 -10.53 0.14
CA GLU A 147 4.04 -11.07 0.25
C GLU A 147 4.56 -11.06 1.70
N ALA A 148 4.20 -10.03 2.49
CA ALA A 148 4.66 -9.90 3.88
C ALA A 148 3.75 -10.62 4.89
N GLY A 149 2.46 -10.76 4.58
CA GLY A 149 1.45 -11.30 5.47
C GLY A 149 1.67 -12.76 5.85
N ALA A 150 1.26 -13.11 7.09
CA ALA A 150 1.31 -14.50 7.56
C ALA A 150 0.30 -15.37 6.80
N CYS A 151 0.76 -16.47 6.22
CA CYS A 151 -0.09 -17.44 5.54
C CYS A 151 -0.55 -18.51 6.53
N LEU A 152 -1.82 -18.44 6.96
CA LEU A 152 -2.49 -19.46 7.76
C LEU A 152 -3.53 -20.18 6.91
N ALA A 153 -3.09 -20.88 5.88
CA ALA A 153 -3.93 -21.70 5.02
C ALA A 153 -4.66 -22.79 5.83
N ARG A 154 -5.83 -23.18 5.34
CA ARG A 154 -6.60 -24.32 5.89
C ARG A 154 -6.63 -25.43 4.86
N PRO A 155 -5.59 -26.29 4.79
CA PRO A 155 -5.61 -27.41 3.89
C PRO A 155 -6.76 -28.36 4.24
N THR A 156 -7.37 -28.95 3.23
CA THR A 156 -8.48 -29.89 3.40
C THR A 156 -7.94 -31.29 3.51
N LEU A 157 -8.26 -32.01 4.62
CA LEU A 157 -7.85 -33.36 4.78
C LEU A 157 -8.59 -34.29 3.77
N TYR A 158 -7.82 -35.15 3.11
CA TYR A 158 -8.33 -36.24 2.30
C TYR A 158 -7.88 -37.57 2.95
N GLU A 159 -8.81 -38.21 3.65
CA GLU A 159 -8.54 -39.43 4.43
C GLU A 159 -8.67 -40.68 3.60
N VAL A 160 -7.70 -41.59 3.78
CA VAL A 160 -7.74 -42.97 3.27
C VAL A 160 -7.24 -43.90 4.35
N ASP A 161 -7.65 -45.19 4.28
CA ASP A 161 -7.31 -46.19 5.30
C ASP A 161 -5.81 -46.54 5.34
N ALA A 162 -5.14 -46.48 4.18
CA ALA A 162 -3.71 -46.75 4.04
C ALA A 162 -3.11 -45.91 2.92
N MET A 163 -1.79 -45.69 2.97
CA MET A 163 -1.06 -45.07 1.87
C MET A 163 -1.15 -45.97 0.61
N GLU A 164 -1.58 -45.35 -0.48
CA GLU A 164 -1.67 -46.02 -1.78
C GLU A 164 -0.83 -45.30 -2.83
N LYS A 165 -0.05 -46.06 -3.62
CA LYS A 165 0.61 -45.54 -4.82
C LYS A 165 -0.32 -45.74 -6.01
N ILE A 166 -0.74 -44.64 -6.63
CA ILE A 166 -1.69 -44.65 -7.74
C ILE A 166 -1.01 -44.16 -9.03
N ALA A 167 -1.40 -44.78 -10.16
CA ALA A 167 -0.95 -44.31 -11.48
C ALA A 167 -1.76 -43.07 -11.89
N THR A 168 -1.08 -42.00 -12.25
CA THR A 168 -1.63 -40.72 -12.65
C THR A 168 -1.01 -40.30 -13.99
N PRO A 169 -1.29 -41.01 -15.09
CA PRO A 169 -0.69 -40.73 -16.37
C PRO A 169 -1.07 -39.32 -16.85
N ASP A 170 -0.11 -38.62 -17.42
CA ASP A 170 -0.27 -37.24 -17.97
C ASP A 170 -0.73 -36.21 -16.92
N VAL A 171 -0.49 -36.44 -15.63
CA VAL A 171 -0.78 -35.52 -14.53
C VAL A 171 0.53 -34.90 -14.03
N HIS A 172 0.72 -33.59 -14.25
CA HIS A 172 1.98 -32.88 -13.94
C HIS A 172 1.77 -31.64 -13.08
N THR A 173 0.50 -31.23 -12.88
CA THR A 173 0.15 -30.04 -12.11
C THR A 173 -0.80 -30.39 -10.96
N ILE A 174 -0.84 -29.53 -9.93
CA ILE A 174 -1.78 -29.67 -8.80
C ILE A 174 -3.24 -29.68 -9.27
N ALA A 175 -3.60 -28.81 -10.22
CA ALA A 175 -4.96 -28.75 -10.75
C ALA A 175 -5.35 -30.05 -11.47
N GLU A 176 -4.44 -30.62 -12.26
CA GLU A 176 -4.67 -31.93 -12.92
C GLU A 176 -4.80 -33.06 -11.91
N LEU A 177 -3.95 -33.07 -10.85
CA LEU A 177 -4.02 -34.06 -9.78
C LEU A 177 -5.34 -33.98 -9.01
N ALA A 178 -5.73 -32.77 -8.63
CA ALA A 178 -6.99 -32.51 -7.93
C ALA A 178 -8.21 -32.94 -8.77
N ALA A 179 -8.21 -32.62 -10.07
CA ALA A 179 -9.25 -33.04 -11.01
C ALA A 179 -9.27 -34.54 -11.23
N PHE A 180 -8.11 -35.21 -11.37
CA PHE A 180 -8.00 -36.68 -11.51
C PHE A 180 -8.57 -37.43 -10.31
N LEU A 181 -8.29 -36.93 -9.09
CA LEU A 181 -8.76 -37.52 -7.83
C LEU A 181 -10.17 -37.04 -7.44
N ASN A 182 -10.72 -36.05 -8.13
CA ASN A 182 -11.97 -35.39 -7.78
C ASN A 182 -11.97 -34.84 -6.35
N ILE A 183 -10.88 -34.15 -5.97
CA ILE A 183 -10.69 -33.49 -4.68
C ILE A 183 -10.35 -32.00 -4.89
N PRO A 184 -10.53 -31.12 -3.88
CA PRO A 184 -10.06 -29.75 -4.00
C PRO A 184 -8.52 -29.66 -4.02
N GLU A 185 -7.96 -28.67 -4.68
CA GLU A 185 -6.50 -28.42 -4.69
C GLU A 185 -5.92 -28.28 -3.27
N SER A 186 -6.69 -27.70 -2.35
CA SER A 186 -6.32 -27.59 -0.93
C SER A 186 -6.14 -28.94 -0.20
N SER A 187 -6.55 -30.05 -0.81
CA SER A 187 -6.31 -31.41 -0.29
C SER A 187 -5.00 -32.02 -0.80
N THR A 188 -4.28 -31.33 -1.68
CA THR A 188 -2.99 -31.77 -2.21
C THR A 188 -1.86 -30.98 -1.59
N VAL A 189 -0.63 -31.49 -1.70
CA VAL A 189 0.58 -30.79 -1.26
C VAL A 189 1.50 -30.58 -2.44
N LYS A 190 1.84 -29.32 -2.69
CA LYS A 190 2.78 -28.90 -3.73
C LYS A 190 4.21 -29.07 -3.23
N ALA A 191 5.04 -29.72 -4.03
CA ALA A 191 6.46 -29.92 -3.76
C ALA A 191 7.31 -29.05 -4.68
N LEU A 192 8.32 -28.38 -4.11
CA LEU A 192 9.33 -27.60 -4.83
C LEU A 192 10.72 -28.03 -4.35
N SER A 193 11.70 -28.00 -5.24
CA SER A 193 13.08 -28.35 -4.91
C SER A 193 14.05 -27.24 -5.27
N GLY A 194 15.00 -26.99 -4.40
CA GLY A 194 16.04 -26.00 -4.54
C GLY A 194 17.33 -26.44 -3.88
N LYS A 195 18.30 -25.54 -3.87
CA LYS A 195 19.58 -25.71 -3.16
C LYS A 195 19.87 -24.49 -2.33
N ASP A 196 20.53 -24.69 -1.18
CA ASP A 196 21.08 -23.61 -0.36
C ASP A 196 22.37 -23.03 -0.97
N ALA A 197 22.97 -22.04 -0.30
CA ALA A 197 24.21 -21.40 -0.73
C ALA A 197 25.41 -22.38 -0.82
N GLU A 198 25.42 -23.47 -0.06
CA GLU A 198 26.39 -24.53 -0.07
C GLU A 198 26.16 -25.61 -1.12
N GLY A 199 24.99 -25.56 -1.79
CA GLY A 199 24.57 -26.51 -2.83
C GLY A 199 23.87 -27.77 -2.31
N ASN A 200 23.46 -27.80 -1.04
CA ASN A 200 22.71 -28.91 -0.48
C ASN A 200 21.25 -28.87 -0.94
N LEU A 201 20.66 -30.07 -1.14
CA LEU A 201 19.28 -30.21 -1.57
C LEU A 201 18.31 -29.76 -0.48
N VAL A 202 17.39 -28.85 -0.83
CA VAL A 202 16.27 -28.41 0.00
C VAL A 202 14.96 -28.69 -0.72
N CYS A 203 14.06 -29.43 -0.07
CA CYS A 203 12.73 -29.78 -0.59
C CYS A 203 11.67 -29.05 0.24
N LEU A 204 10.85 -28.25 -0.44
CA LEU A 204 9.82 -27.41 0.17
C LEU A 204 8.45 -28.00 -0.11
N PHE A 205 7.59 -28.04 0.91
CA PHE A 205 6.22 -28.52 0.81
C PHE A 205 5.24 -27.47 1.30
N ILE A 206 4.28 -27.10 0.44
CA ILE A 206 3.25 -26.09 0.75
C ILE A 206 1.86 -26.63 0.36
N PRO A 207 0.75 -26.08 0.89
CA PRO A 207 -0.59 -26.43 0.43
C PRO A 207 -0.71 -26.29 -1.09
N GLY A 208 -1.38 -27.26 -1.74
CA GLY A 208 -1.40 -27.33 -3.20
C GLY A 208 -2.02 -26.11 -3.89
N ASP A 209 -2.96 -25.46 -3.24
CA ASP A 209 -3.65 -24.25 -3.71
C ASP A 209 -2.92 -22.94 -3.40
N HIS A 210 -1.66 -23.00 -2.94
CA HIS A 210 -0.82 -21.83 -2.62
C HIS A 210 0.43 -21.77 -3.47
N GLU A 211 1.05 -20.56 -3.50
CA GLU A 211 2.33 -20.32 -4.15
C GLU A 211 3.44 -20.10 -3.10
N LEU A 212 4.68 -20.49 -3.46
CA LEU A 212 5.84 -20.25 -2.64
C LEU A 212 6.12 -18.74 -2.55
N ASN A 213 6.45 -18.29 -1.35
CA ASN A 213 6.88 -16.93 -1.11
C ASN A 213 8.41 -16.84 -1.09
N GLU A 214 8.99 -16.24 -2.14
CA GLU A 214 10.44 -16.14 -2.32
C GLU A 214 11.13 -15.32 -1.21
N LEU A 215 10.45 -14.28 -0.69
CA LEU A 215 11.01 -13.46 0.40
C LEU A 215 11.10 -14.23 1.70
N LYS A 216 10.07 -15.02 2.03
CA LYS A 216 10.06 -15.85 3.24
C LYS A 216 11.11 -16.94 3.18
N ILE A 217 11.29 -17.59 2.02
CA ILE A 217 12.30 -18.64 1.87
C ILE A 217 13.72 -18.07 1.89
N GLU A 218 13.98 -16.91 1.28
CA GLU A 218 15.28 -16.24 1.35
C GLU A 218 15.64 -15.86 2.81
N GLY A 219 14.66 -15.47 3.61
CA GLY A 219 14.84 -15.21 5.05
C GLY A 219 15.16 -16.47 5.85
N LEU A 220 14.68 -17.64 5.44
CA LEU A 220 14.86 -18.93 6.13
C LEU A 220 16.09 -19.69 5.64
N VAL A 221 16.33 -19.69 4.34
CA VAL A 221 17.45 -20.37 3.66
C VAL A 221 18.16 -19.34 2.76
N PRO A 222 19.04 -18.51 3.32
CA PRO A 222 19.73 -17.48 2.54
C PRO A 222 20.49 -18.06 1.34
N GLY A 223 20.30 -17.44 0.16
CA GLY A 223 20.89 -17.90 -1.09
C GLY A 223 20.17 -19.10 -1.72
N PHE A 224 18.95 -19.38 -1.30
CA PHE A 224 18.11 -20.42 -1.90
C PHE A 224 17.87 -20.17 -3.39
N THR A 225 18.04 -21.20 -4.20
CA THR A 225 17.73 -21.16 -5.65
C THR A 225 16.98 -22.43 -6.05
N LEU A 226 15.90 -22.26 -6.82
CA LEU A 226 15.15 -23.39 -7.39
C LEU A 226 16.07 -24.20 -8.31
N LEU A 227 15.91 -25.50 -8.32
CA LEU A 227 16.65 -26.40 -9.23
C LEU A 227 16.12 -26.28 -10.66
N THR A 228 17.03 -26.33 -11.61
CA THR A 228 16.71 -26.58 -13.01
C THR A 228 16.32 -28.05 -13.23
N ASP A 229 15.69 -28.35 -14.37
CA ASP A 229 15.32 -29.74 -14.71
C ASP A 229 16.53 -30.69 -14.74
N GLU A 230 17.68 -30.20 -15.21
CA GLU A 230 18.94 -30.96 -15.23
C GLU A 230 19.45 -31.25 -13.82
N GLU A 231 19.39 -30.25 -12.94
CA GLU A 231 19.79 -30.42 -11.52
C GLU A 231 18.84 -31.34 -10.77
N MET A 232 17.50 -31.25 -11.00
CA MET A 232 16.55 -32.18 -10.43
C MET A 232 16.89 -33.63 -10.81
N LEU A 233 17.17 -33.88 -12.09
CA LEU A 233 17.57 -35.20 -12.56
C LEU A 233 18.90 -35.67 -11.91
N ALA A 234 19.87 -34.78 -11.75
CA ALA A 234 21.16 -35.07 -11.09
C ALA A 234 20.98 -35.46 -9.61
N PHE A 235 20.02 -34.88 -8.92
CA PHE A 235 19.63 -35.28 -7.55
C PHE A 235 18.72 -36.51 -7.49
N GLY A 236 18.27 -37.05 -8.65
CA GLY A 236 17.38 -38.20 -8.71
C GLY A 236 15.93 -37.86 -8.39
N LEU A 237 15.53 -36.58 -8.56
CA LEU A 237 14.18 -36.10 -8.36
C LEU A 237 13.34 -36.20 -9.65
N CYS A 238 12.04 -36.39 -9.50
CA CYS A 238 11.11 -36.50 -10.61
C CYS A 238 10.22 -35.26 -10.70
N LYS A 239 10.43 -34.44 -11.75
CA LYS A 239 9.63 -33.22 -11.97
C LYS A 239 8.15 -33.59 -12.18
N GLY A 240 7.24 -32.85 -11.50
CA GLY A 240 5.80 -33.07 -11.59
C GLY A 240 5.27 -34.22 -10.71
N SER A 241 6.16 -35.08 -10.17
CA SER A 241 5.78 -36.21 -9.30
C SER A 241 6.63 -36.31 -8.03
N MET A 242 7.20 -35.19 -7.57
CA MET A 242 8.01 -35.14 -6.36
C MET A 242 7.17 -35.19 -5.10
N GLY A 243 7.64 -35.93 -4.08
CA GLY A 243 7.02 -36.03 -2.76
C GLY A 243 8.04 -36.33 -1.66
N PRO A 244 7.65 -36.31 -0.37
CA PRO A 244 8.57 -36.45 0.75
C PRO A 244 9.01 -37.89 1.00
N VAL A 245 8.29 -38.86 0.46
CA VAL A 245 8.55 -40.31 0.68
C VAL A 245 9.67 -40.79 -0.26
N GLY A 246 10.79 -41.23 0.30
CA GLY A 246 11.88 -41.80 -0.49
C GLY A 246 12.76 -40.72 -1.20
N LEU A 247 12.88 -39.53 -0.66
CA LEU A 247 13.84 -38.51 -1.11
C LEU A 247 15.29 -38.99 -0.95
N PRO A 248 16.24 -38.43 -1.72
CA PRO A 248 17.65 -38.71 -1.59
C PRO A 248 18.18 -38.46 -0.16
N GLU A 249 19.18 -39.26 0.27
CA GLU A 249 19.82 -39.07 1.57
C GLU A 249 20.47 -37.65 1.63
N GLY A 250 20.23 -36.94 2.73
CA GLY A 250 20.71 -35.57 2.95
C GLY A 250 19.79 -34.47 2.42
N ALA A 251 18.66 -34.81 1.82
CA ALA A 251 17.65 -33.82 1.48
C ALA A 251 17.06 -33.19 2.75
N ARG A 252 17.11 -31.85 2.87
CA ARG A 252 16.47 -31.11 3.95
C ARG A 252 15.01 -30.85 3.56
N ILE A 253 14.07 -31.31 4.40
CA ILE A 253 12.63 -31.19 4.18
C ILE A 253 12.07 -30.06 5.03
N ILE A 254 11.58 -29.00 4.39
CA ILE A 254 10.91 -27.87 5.04
C ILE A 254 9.47 -27.84 4.57
N ALA A 255 8.53 -27.78 5.49
CA ALA A 255 7.11 -27.76 5.15
C ALA A 255 6.37 -26.56 5.76
N ALA A 256 5.34 -26.12 5.07
CA ALA A 256 4.49 -25.05 5.55
C ALA A 256 3.79 -25.44 6.87
N THR A 257 3.84 -24.55 7.86
CA THR A 257 3.25 -24.77 9.20
C THR A 257 1.77 -25.17 9.13
N SER A 258 1.02 -24.67 8.14
CA SER A 258 -0.38 -25.00 7.92
C SER A 258 -0.61 -26.51 7.62
N LEU A 259 0.38 -27.20 7.06
CA LEU A 259 0.30 -28.64 6.76
C LEU A 259 0.36 -29.53 8.02
N GLN A 260 0.74 -28.98 9.17
CA GLN A 260 0.67 -29.73 10.46
C GLN A 260 -0.77 -30.15 10.83
N ALA A 261 -1.76 -29.43 10.29
CA ALA A 261 -3.17 -29.73 10.55
C ALA A 261 -3.69 -31.02 9.86
N ILE A 262 -2.94 -31.54 8.86
CA ILE A 262 -3.32 -32.71 8.09
C ILE A 262 -2.27 -33.81 8.27
N PRO A 263 -2.63 -34.98 8.86
CA PRO A 263 -1.70 -36.05 9.10
C PRO A 263 -1.41 -36.90 7.87
N GLN A 264 -2.20 -36.78 6.83
CA GLN A 264 -2.07 -37.52 5.58
C GLN A 264 -1.99 -36.57 4.39
N TRP A 265 -1.04 -36.83 3.49
CA TRP A 265 -0.78 -35.98 2.33
C TRP A 265 -1.06 -36.70 1.01
N VAL A 266 -1.51 -35.89 0.02
CA VAL A 266 -1.59 -36.32 -1.38
C VAL A 266 -0.43 -35.65 -2.09
N VAL A 267 0.58 -36.42 -2.53
CA VAL A 267 1.89 -35.94 -3.01
C VAL A 267 2.43 -36.80 -4.15
N GLY A 268 3.44 -36.31 -4.86
CA GLY A 268 4.18 -37.13 -5.84
C GLY A 268 4.85 -38.33 -5.20
N ALA A 269 5.04 -39.40 -5.98
CA ALA A 269 5.65 -40.65 -5.55
C ALA A 269 7.14 -40.82 -5.94
N ASN A 270 7.80 -39.72 -6.33
CA ASN A 270 9.14 -39.65 -6.89
C ASN A 270 9.38 -40.57 -8.08
N GLU A 271 8.29 -40.90 -8.81
CA GLU A 271 8.27 -41.70 -10.01
C GLU A 271 7.30 -41.03 -11.03
N ASP A 272 7.73 -40.93 -12.26
CA ASP A 272 6.95 -40.25 -13.31
C ASP A 272 5.59 -40.96 -13.53
N GLY A 273 4.53 -40.12 -13.52
CA GLY A 273 3.15 -40.62 -13.66
C GLY A 273 2.59 -41.34 -12.40
N TYR A 274 3.20 -41.16 -11.23
CA TYR A 274 2.69 -41.76 -9.98
C TYR A 274 2.62 -40.73 -8.85
N HIS A 275 1.56 -40.88 -8.04
CA HIS A 275 1.35 -40.11 -6.79
C HIS A 275 1.02 -41.04 -5.62
N TYR A 276 1.34 -40.58 -4.40
CA TYR A 276 0.86 -41.20 -3.17
C TYR A 276 -0.39 -40.48 -2.67
N VAL A 277 -1.39 -41.26 -2.29
CA VAL A 277 -2.56 -40.81 -1.55
C VAL A 277 -2.45 -41.35 -0.15
N GLY A 278 -2.60 -40.48 0.86
CA GLY A 278 -2.52 -40.87 2.26
C GLY A 278 -1.12 -41.12 2.81
N ALA A 279 -0.09 -40.48 2.25
CA ALA A 279 1.26 -40.48 2.85
C ALA A 279 1.23 -39.86 4.24
N ARG A 280 1.69 -40.59 5.28
CA ARG A 280 1.50 -40.23 6.68
C ARG A 280 2.75 -39.55 7.26
N LEU A 281 2.51 -38.36 7.81
CA LEU A 281 3.51 -37.67 8.58
C LEU A 281 3.91 -38.47 9.84
N GLY A 282 5.20 -38.67 10.04
CA GLY A 282 5.73 -39.42 11.19
C GLY A 282 5.85 -40.92 10.98
N GLU A 283 5.13 -41.52 9.99
CA GLU A 283 5.20 -42.93 9.63
C GLU A 283 5.98 -43.16 8.33
N ASP A 284 5.55 -42.51 7.23
CA ASP A 284 6.11 -42.70 5.90
C ASP A 284 7.21 -41.70 5.56
N PHE A 285 7.20 -40.52 6.20
CA PHE A 285 8.20 -39.49 6.06
C PHE A 285 8.31 -38.57 7.30
N GLN A 286 9.38 -37.78 7.39
CA GLN A 286 9.59 -36.77 8.44
C GLN A 286 9.76 -35.39 7.80
N VAL A 287 9.46 -34.37 8.58
CA VAL A 287 9.73 -32.95 8.23
C VAL A 287 10.80 -32.43 9.17
N ASP A 288 11.89 -31.91 8.63
CA ASP A 288 13.01 -31.37 9.43
C ASP A 288 12.65 -30.02 10.05
N GLU A 289 11.90 -29.18 9.32
CA GLU A 289 11.55 -27.83 9.77
C GLU A 289 10.15 -27.41 9.28
N TRP A 290 9.44 -26.71 10.15
CA TRP A 290 8.15 -26.11 9.86
C TRP A 290 8.28 -24.60 9.81
N ALA A 291 7.83 -23.96 8.72
CA ALA A 291 7.90 -22.51 8.54
C ALA A 291 6.70 -21.97 7.76
N ASP A 292 6.51 -20.66 7.83
CA ASP A 292 5.60 -19.96 6.91
C ASP A 292 6.32 -19.77 5.57
N LEU A 293 5.89 -20.51 4.55
CA LEU A 293 6.54 -20.57 3.24
C LEU A 293 5.68 -20.02 2.10
N ALA A 294 4.39 -19.89 2.34
CA ALA A 294 3.45 -19.58 1.27
C ALA A 294 3.03 -18.10 1.25
N THR A 295 2.69 -17.61 0.07
CA THR A 295 2.05 -16.32 -0.09
C THR A 295 0.62 -16.39 0.44
N VAL A 296 0.24 -15.46 1.31
CA VAL A 296 -1.13 -15.40 1.83
C VAL A 296 -2.11 -14.95 0.75
N LYS A 297 -3.32 -15.47 0.81
CA LYS A 297 -4.39 -15.12 -0.15
C LYS A 297 -5.74 -14.89 0.54
N PRO A 298 -6.69 -14.25 -0.12
CA PRO A 298 -8.06 -14.14 0.36
C PRO A 298 -8.65 -15.53 0.65
N GLY A 299 -9.31 -15.66 1.80
CA GLY A 299 -9.87 -16.92 2.30
C GLY A 299 -8.98 -17.65 3.31
N ASP A 300 -7.68 -17.33 3.40
CA ASP A 300 -6.82 -17.82 4.47
C ASP A 300 -7.26 -17.27 5.83
N CYS A 301 -6.78 -17.87 6.91
CA CYS A 301 -7.16 -17.45 8.24
C CYS A 301 -6.40 -16.21 8.68
N CYS A 302 -7.11 -15.25 9.23
CA CYS A 302 -6.51 -14.12 9.92
C CYS A 302 -5.65 -14.60 11.10
N PRO A 303 -4.37 -14.20 11.21
CA PRO A 303 -3.48 -14.60 12.29
C PRO A 303 -3.94 -14.09 13.67
N THR A 304 -4.75 -13.02 13.70
CA THR A 304 -5.24 -12.41 14.93
C THR A 304 -6.52 -13.03 15.46
N CYS A 305 -7.52 -13.30 14.59
CA CYS A 305 -8.85 -13.73 15.04
C CYS A 305 -9.36 -15.03 14.37
N GLY A 306 -8.62 -15.59 13.41
CA GLY A 306 -8.97 -16.83 12.72
C GLY A 306 -10.11 -16.74 11.71
N LEU A 307 -10.72 -15.56 11.49
CA LEU A 307 -11.72 -15.35 10.44
C LEU A 307 -11.05 -15.37 9.05
N PRO A 308 -11.82 -15.67 7.99
CA PRO A 308 -11.29 -15.57 6.62
C PRO A 308 -10.83 -14.15 6.29
N LEU A 309 -9.69 -14.04 5.64
CA LEU A 309 -9.16 -12.77 5.12
C LEU A 309 -9.92 -12.36 3.84
N GLU A 310 -10.17 -11.07 3.72
CA GLU A 310 -10.64 -10.44 2.49
C GLU A 310 -9.44 -9.95 1.66
N GLY A 311 -9.63 -9.81 0.35
CA GLY A 311 -8.60 -9.29 -0.56
C GLY A 311 -8.98 -7.95 -1.15
N ALA A 312 -7.99 -7.09 -1.37
CA ALA A 312 -8.13 -5.84 -2.10
C ALA A 312 -6.83 -5.51 -2.83
N ARG A 313 -6.92 -4.56 -3.77
CA ARG A 313 -5.72 -3.90 -4.31
C ARG A 313 -5.52 -2.57 -3.63
N GLY A 314 -4.26 -2.20 -3.42
CA GLY A 314 -3.88 -0.98 -2.72
C GLY A 314 -2.88 -0.11 -3.47
N ILE A 315 -2.96 1.19 -3.22
CA ILE A 315 -1.99 2.20 -3.64
C ILE A 315 -1.24 2.63 -2.38
N GLU A 316 0.06 2.38 -2.29
CA GLU A 316 0.92 2.83 -1.21
C GLU A 316 1.03 4.36 -1.23
N VAL A 317 0.34 5.06 -0.33
CA VAL A 317 0.37 6.52 -0.23
C VAL A 317 1.41 7.02 0.78
N ALA A 318 1.73 6.22 1.79
CA ALA A 318 2.73 6.53 2.80
C ALA A 318 3.35 5.26 3.36
N GLN A 319 4.57 5.40 3.91
CA GLN A 319 5.28 4.30 4.57
C GLN A 319 6.15 4.83 5.71
N ILE A 320 6.23 4.08 6.79
CA ILE A 320 7.03 4.38 7.97
C ILE A 320 7.94 3.21 8.32
N PHE A 321 9.18 3.51 8.75
CA PHE A 321 10.23 2.52 8.95
C PHE A 321 10.93 2.70 10.28
N GLN A 322 11.24 1.60 10.95
CA GLN A 322 12.25 1.54 12.02
C GLN A 322 13.57 1.09 11.43
N LEU A 323 14.46 2.03 11.12
CA LEU A 323 15.76 1.77 10.47
C LEU A 323 16.82 1.23 11.42
N GLY A 324 16.65 1.45 12.74
CA GLY A 324 17.66 1.15 13.72
C GLY A 324 18.94 1.99 13.53
N ASP A 325 20.09 1.39 13.67
CA ASP A 325 21.40 2.05 13.55
C ASP A 325 22.11 1.84 12.19
N LYS A 326 21.40 1.28 11.20
CA LYS A 326 21.97 0.92 9.89
C LYS A 326 22.75 2.09 9.24
N TYR A 327 22.12 3.25 9.12
CA TYR A 327 22.73 4.42 8.48
C TYR A 327 23.70 5.15 9.42
N SER A 328 23.31 5.38 10.66
CA SER A 328 24.15 6.09 11.63
C SER A 328 25.46 5.37 11.87
N ARG A 329 25.45 4.03 12.03
CA ARG A 329 26.66 3.22 12.17
C ARG A 329 27.54 3.26 10.94
N ALA A 330 26.97 3.07 9.74
CA ALA A 330 27.71 3.08 8.49
C ALA A 330 28.37 4.44 8.19
N MET A 331 27.75 5.54 8.64
CA MET A 331 28.21 6.90 8.40
C MET A 331 28.98 7.52 9.58
N GLY A 332 29.19 6.78 10.66
CA GLY A 332 29.85 7.30 11.87
C GLY A 332 29.08 8.45 12.50
N ALA A 333 27.73 8.41 12.47
CA ALA A 333 26.87 9.39 13.08
C ALA A 333 26.52 8.95 14.51
N THR A 334 27.16 9.59 15.50
CA THR A 334 27.13 9.20 16.90
C THR A 334 26.83 10.37 17.82
N PHE A 335 26.42 10.07 19.04
CA PHE A 335 26.22 11.03 20.13
C PHE A 335 26.84 10.49 21.44
N MET A 336 27.13 11.39 22.36
CA MET A 336 27.53 11.03 23.73
C MET A 336 26.29 10.74 24.55
N ASP A 337 26.19 9.53 25.08
CA ASP A 337 25.15 9.11 26.02
C ASP A 337 25.36 9.67 27.42
N GLU A 338 24.43 9.45 28.32
CA GLU A 338 24.52 9.91 29.72
C GLU A 338 25.69 9.30 30.50
N ASP A 339 26.10 8.08 30.15
CA ASP A 339 27.24 7.38 30.71
C ASP A 339 28.57 7.84 30.15
N GLY A 340 28.58 8.78 29.20
CA GLY A 340 29.79 9.28 28.54
C GLY A 340 30.31 8.32 27.44
N GLU A 341 29.49 7.38 26.99
CA GLU A 341 29.80 6.48 25.89
C GLU A 341 29.32 7.06 24.57
N GLU A 342 30.07 6.83 23.51
CA GLU A 342 29.70 7.19 22.15
C GLU A 342 28.84 6.10 21.53
N LYS A 343 27.59 6.44 21.17
CA LYS A 343 26.59 5.51 20.60
C LYS A 343 26.06 6.01 19.26
N PRO A 344 25.75 5.12 18.29
CA PRO A 344 25.09 5.49 17.06
C PRO A 344 23.64 5.90 17.34
N PHE A 345 23.10 6.84 16.56
CA PHE A 345 21.67 7.18 16.61
C PHE A 345 20.82 6.00 16.20
N ILE A 346 19.67 5.83 16.85
CA ILE A 346 18.62 4.90 16.44
C ILE A 346 17.61 5.70 15.60
N MET A 347 17.46 5.30 14.33
CA MET A 347 16.79 6.11 13.31
C MET A 347 15.46 5.53 12.88
N GLY A 348 14.52 6.42 12.55
CA GLY A 348 13.30 6.12 11.80
C GLY A 348 13.19 6.99 10.55
N CYS A 349 12.45 6.51 9.56
CA CYS A 349 12.13 7.22 8.33
C CYS A 349 10.63 7.15 8.06
N TYR A 350 10.04 8.27 7.61
CA TYR A 350 8.59 8.42 7.49
C TYR A 350 8.25 9.20 6.23
N GLY A 351 7.74 8.52 5.20
CA GLY A 351 7.45 9.08 3.88
C GLY A 351 5.97 9.17 3.55
N VAL A 352 5.54 10.28 2.94
CA VAL A 352 4.24 10.44 2.28
C VAL A 352 4.49 10.88 0.85
N GLY A 353 4.02 10.08 -0.12
CA GLY A 353 4.05 10.44 -1.53
C GLY A 353 2.93 11.40 -1.86
N ILE A 354 3.19 12.72 -1.82
CA ILE A 354 2.14 13.76 -2.00
C ILE A 354 1.49 13.64 -3.38
N SER A 355 2.29 13.52 -4.44
CA SER A 355 1.78 13.35 -5.81
C SER A 355 0.95 12.06 -5.93
N ARG A 356 1.40 10.95 -5.33
CA ARG A 356 0.70 9.67 -5.33
C ARG A 356 -0.59 9.72 -4.49
N THR A 357 -0.58 10.40 -3.34
CA THR A 357 -1.77 10.61 -2.51
C THR A 357 -2.85 11.37 -3.28
N LEU A 358 -2.46 12.41 -4.05
CA LEU A 358 -3.39 13.14 -4.91
C LEU A 358 -4.03 12.20 -5.94
N ALA A 359 -3.24 11.36 -6.61
CA ALA A 359 -3.75 10.37 -7.56
C ALA A 359 -4.69 9.36 -6.89
N ALA A 360 -4.34 8.84 -5.71
CA ALA A 360 -5.16 7.91 -4.94
C ALA A 360 -6.53 8.51 -4.53
N ILE A 361 -6.55 9.80 -4.18
CA ILE A 361 -7.81 10.52 -3.90
C ILE A 361 -8.70 10.52 -5.15
N VAL A 362 -8.15 10.81 -6.33
CA VAL A 362 -8.91 10.79 -7.59
C VAL A 362 -9.42 9.39 -7.91
N GLU A 363 -8.59 8.34 -7.69
CA GLU A 363 -8.98 6.95 -7.92
C GLU A 363 -10.15 6.49 -7.03
N GLN A 364 -10.24 6.99 -5.80
CA GLN A 364 -11.34 6.66 -4.90
C GLN A 364 -12.57 7.56 -5.04
N HIS A 365 -12.40 8.77 -5.57
CA HIS A 365 -13.43 9.80 -5.61
C HIS A 365 -13.69 10.27 -7.03
N ASN A 366 -14.33 9.44 -7.83
CA ASN A 366 -14.77 9.74 -9.18
C ASN A 366 -16.07 9.04 -9.53
N ASP A 367 -16.70 9.49 -10.62
CA ASP A 367 -17.81 8.83 -11.29
C ASP A 367 -17.66 8.99 -12.81
N GLU A 368 -18.66 8.59 -13.59
CA GLU A 368 -18.71 8.70 -15.06
C GLU A 368 -18.65 10.16 -15.59
N HIS A 369 -18.87 11.16 -14.71
CA HIS A 369 -18.84 12.58 -15.06
C HIS A 369 -17.51 13.26 -14.72
N GLY A 370 -16.67 12.64 -13.90
CA GLY A 370 -15.35 13.17 -13.50
C GLY A 370 -15.04 13.03 -12.02
N ILE A 371 -14.19 13.92 -11.52
CA ILE A 371 -13.69 13.88 -10.14
C ILE A 371 -14.77 14.34 -9.15
N MET A 372 -14.73 13.81 -7.93
CA MET A 372 -15.58 14.21 -6.79
C MET A 372 -14.71 14.56 -5.58
N TRP A 373 -13.97 15.65 -5.65
CA TRP A 373 -13.03 16.03 -4.61
C TRP A 373 -13.63 16.03 -3.20
N PRO A 374 -12.96 15.41 -2.20
CA PRO A 374 -13.19 15.75 -0.81
C PRO A 374 -12.90 17.25 -0.58
N LEU A 375 -13.74 17.91 0.21
CA LEU A 375 -13.61 19.36 0.45
C LEU A 375 -12.24 19.78 0.98
N SER A 376 -11.63 18.94 1.80
CA SER A 376 -10.33 19.19 2.44
C SER A 376 -9.16 19.30 1.47
N VAL A 377 -9.29 18.76 0.25
CA VAL A 377 -8.23 18.68 -0.76
C VAL A 377 -8.67 19.21 -2.13
N ALA A 378 -9.89 19.74 -2.23
CA ALA A 378 -10.38 20.32 -3.46
C ALA A 378 -9.53 21.56 -3.85
N PRO A 379 -9.16 21.73 -5.14
CA PRO A 379 -8.40 22.88 -5.61
C PRO A 379 -9.11 24.22 -5.35
N ALA A 380 -10.45 24.19 -5.33
CA ALA A 380 -11.31 25.23 -4.80
C ALA A 380 -12.60 24.58 -4.27
N HIS A 381 -13.19 25.15 -3.23
CA HIS A 381 -14.41 24.63 -2.61
C HIS A 381 -15.65 24.89 -3.46
N ILE A 382 -15.68 26.05 -4.14
CA ILE A 382 -16.85 26.57 -4.83
C ILE A 382 -16.46 27.09 -6.22
N CYS A 383 -17.24 26.70 -7.23
CA CYS A 383 -17.20 27.33 -8.56
C CYS A 383 -18.46 28.14 -8.77
N VAL A 384 -18.34 29.44 -8.99
CA VAL A 384 -19.42 30.31 -9.42
C VAL A 384 -19.48 30.29 -10.94
N VAL A 385 -20.66 29.94 -11.50
CA VAL A 385 -20.88 29.74 -12.93
C VAL A 385 -21.88 30.80 -13.46
N PRO A 386 -21.42 31.96 -13.95
CA PRO A 386 -22.26 32.91 -14.67
C PRO A 386 -22.69 32.31 -16.02
N LEU A 387 -24.01 32.28 -16.28
CA LEU A 387 -24.54 31.72 -17.53
C LEU A 387 -24.37 32.63 -18.73
N THR A 388 -24.16 33.94 -18.50
CA THR A 388 -23.93 34.93 -19.55
C THR A 388 -22.82 35.87 -19.12
N VAL A 389 -21.63 35.65 -19.66
CA VAL A 389 -20.45 36.49 -19.39
C VAL A 389 -20.62 37.84 -20.05
N GLY A 390 -20.15 38.90 -19.38
CA GLY A 390 -20.26 40.29 -19.86
C GLY A 390 -21.69 40.88 -19.74
N ASP A 391 -22.67 40.15 -19.24
CA ASP A 391 -23.98 40.71 -18.94
C ASP A 391 -23.94 41.67 -17.73
N SER A 392 -24.62 42.78 -17.82
CA SER A 392 -24.58 43.86 -16.84
C SER A 392 -25.17 43.53 -15.46
N GLU A 393 -25.92 42.46 -15.34
CA GLU A 393 -26.54 41.99 -14.08
C GLU A 393 -25.91 40.71 -13.60
N VAL A 394 -25.65 39.73 -14.49
CA VAL A 394 -25.16 38.40 -14.16
C VAL A 394 -23.69 38.44 -13.73
N GLN A 395 -22.83 39.08 -14.48
CA GLN A 395 -21.40 39.13 -14.19
C GLN A 395 -21.09 39.84 -12.87
N PRO A 396 -21.58 41.04 -12.59
CA PRO A 396 -21.33 41.73 -11.33
C PRO A 396 -21.88 40.97 -10.12
N MET A 397 -23.01 40.24 -10.29
CA MET A 397 -23.57 39.41 -9.21
C MET A 397 -22.71 38.19 -8.95
N ALA A 398 -22.22 37.50 -9.98
CA ALA A 398 -21.30 36.38 -9.83
C ALA A 398 -20.00 36.78 -9.10
N GLU A 399 -19.42 37.93 -9.48
CA GLU A 399 -18.24 38.51 -8.84
C GLU A 399 -18.51 38.87 -7.37
N LYS A 400 -19.68 39.46 -7.10
CA LYS A 400 -20.09 39.77 -5.72
C LYS A 400 -20.22 38.50 -4.87
N ILE A 401 -20.93 37.50 -5.38
CA ILE A 401 -21.10 36.20 -4.68
C ILE A 401 -19.72 35.58 -4.40
N ALA A 402 -18.83 35.53 -5.38
CA ALA A 402 -17.51 34.96 -5.20
C ALA A 402 -16.70 35.72 -4.13
N LYS A 403 -16.78 37.04 -4.13
CA LYS A 403 -16.14 37.86 -3.12
C LYS A 403 -16.71 37.62 -1.73
N ASP A 404 -18.02 37.64 -1.58
CA ASP A 404 -18.71 37.44 -0.30
C ASP A 404 -18.36 36.06 0.30
N LEU A 405 -18.27 35.02 -0.55
CA LEU A 405 -17.88 33.68 -0.13
C LEU A 405 -16.40 33.56 0.22
N ALA A 406 -15.52 34.25 -0.51
CA ALA A 406 -14.11 34.31 -0.18
C ALA A 406 -13.86 35.02 1.18
N GLU A 407 -14.64 36.07 1.49
CA GLU A 407 -14.59 36.75 2.80
C GLU A 407 -15.05 35.82 3.95
N LEU A 408 -15.91 34.82 3.67
CA LEU A 408 -16.24 33.75 4.62
C LEU A 408 -15.15 32.69 4.77
N GLY A 409 -14.06 32.77 3.98
CA GLY A 409 -12.92 31.88 4.04
C GLY A 409 -13.01 30.66 3.11
N PHE A 410 -13.90 30.66 2.11
CA PHE A 410 -13.89 29.65 1.05
C PHE A 410 -12.86 29.99 -0.02
N GLU A 411 -12.29 28.97 -0.64
CA GLU A 411 -11.58 29.09 -1.89
C GLU A 411 -12.61 29.04 -3.03
N VAL A 412 -12.67 30.10 -3.84
CA VAL A 412 -13.72 30.29 -4.84
C VAL A 412 -13.11 30.61 -6.20
N VAL A 413 -13.58 29.94 -7.21
CA VAL A 413 -13.27 30.23 -8.62
C VAL A 413 -14.54 30.70 -9.35
N ILE A 414 -14.35 31.51 -10.41
CA ILE A 414 -15.42 31.91 -11.31
C ILE A 414 -15.10 31.34 -12.70
N ASP A 415 -16.05 30.67 -13.33
CA ASP A 415 -15.93 30.27 -14.73
C ASP A 415 -16.33 31.47 -15.63
N ASP A 416 -15.37 32.35 -15.87
CA ASP A 416 -15.54 33.58 -16.64
C ASP A 416 -15.39 33.40 -18.16
N ARG A 417 -15.28 32.16 -18.64
CA ARG A 417 -15.19 31.85 -20.07
C ARG A 417 -16.52 32.15 -20.78
N ASP A 418 -16.45 32.73 -21.97
CA ASP A 418 -17.62 32.93 -22.84
C ASP A 418 -17.98 31.64 -23.55
N GLU A 419 -18.54 30.69 -22.78
CA GLU A 419 -18.92 29.35 -23.21
C GLU A 419 -20.39 29.06 -22.93
N ARG A 420 -20.95 28.07 -23.65
CA ARG A 420 -22.34 27.62 -23.44
C ARG A 420 -22.47 26.98 -22.04
N ALA A 421 -23.61 27.19 -21.41
CA ALA A 421 -23.91 26.66 -20.08
C ALA A 421 -23.62 25.16 -19.94
N GLY A 422 -23.98 24.34 -20.95
CA GLY A 422 -23.72 22.90 -20.95
C GLY A 422 -22.22 22.56 -20.93
N VAL A 423 -21.38 23.33 -21.62
CA VAL A 423 -19.91 23.16 -21.59
C VAL A 423 -19.38 23.45 -20.19
N LYS A 424 -19.78 24.60 -19.62
CA LYS A 424 -19.36 24.99 -18.26
C LYS A 424 -19.77 23.94 -17.21
N PHE A 425 -20.99 23.40 -17.30
CA PHE A 425 -21.46 22.38 -16.37
C PHE A 425 -20.67 21.05 -16.51
N ASN A 426 -20.43 20.62 -17.74
CA ASN A 426 -19.66 19.41 -17.98
C ASN A 426 -18.21 19.57 -17.47
N ASP A 427 -17.58 20.70 -17.74
CA ASP A 427 -16.22 20.97 -17.26
C ASP A 427 -16.19 21.09 -15.73
N ALA A 428 -17.20 21.74 -15.13
CA ALA A 428 -17.29 21.85 -13.68
C ALA A 428 -17.46 20.48 -12.99
N ASP A 429 -18.22 19.54 -13.60
CA ASP A 429 -18.34 18.18 -13.13
C ASP A 429 -17.08 17.36 -13.38
N LEU A 430 -16.44 17.51 -14.55
CA LEU A 430 -15.19 16.83 -14.89
C LEU A 430 -14.05 17.22 -13.94
N ILE A 431 -13.88 18.52 -13.67
CA ILE A 431 -12.89 19.04 -12.71
C ILE A 431 -13.26 18.63 -11.29
N GLY A 432 -14.56 18.54 -10.99
CA GLY A 432 -15.05 18.05 -9.71
C GLY A 432 -15.21 19.11 -8.63
N TRP A 433 -15.56 20.35 -8.98
CA TRP A 433 -15.80 21.39 -7.98
C TRP A 433 -16.88 20.96 -6.99
N PRO A 434 -16.61 20.86 -5.68
CA PRO A 434 -17.53 20.30 -4.70
C PRO A 434 -18.89 20.99 -4.67
N VAL A 435 -18.89 22.33 -4.82
CA VAL A 435 -20.10 23.16 -4.88
C VAL A 435 -20.07 24.03 -6.14
N GLN A 436 -21.15 24.03 -6.89
CA GLN A 436 -21.37 24.91 -8.02
C GLN A 436 -22.50 25.89 -7.70
N ILE A 437 -22.28 27.19 -7.91
CA ILE A 437 -23.28 28.23 -7.75
C ILE A 437 -23.56 28.86 -9.11
N VAL A 438 -24.72 28.57 -9.67
CA VAL A 438 -25.13 28.98 -11.00
C VAL A 438 -25.88 30.30 -10.93
N VAL A 439 -25.35 31.31 -11.64
CA VAL A 439 -25.92 32.67 -11.69
C VAL A 439 -26.50 32.92 -13.08
N GLY A 440 -27.81 33.05 -13.17
CA GLY A 440 -28.53 33.29 -14.43
C GLY A 440 -29.59 34.38 -14.30
N LYS A 441 -29.91 35.06 -15.42
CA LYS A 441 -30.87 36.18 -15.45
C LYS A 441 -32.23 35.83 -14.84
N ARG A 442 -32.73 34.60 -15.08
CA ARG A 442 -34.03 34.19 -14.56
C ARG A 442 -34.03 34.13 -13.03
N GLY A 443 -33.01 33.45 -12.46
CA GLY A 443 -32.87 33.36 -11.02
C GLY A 443 -32.68 34.73 -10.35
N LEU A 444 -31.88 35.62 -10.96
CA LEU A 444 -31.65 36.96 -10.42
C LEU A 444 -32.93 37.80 -10.37
N LYS A 445 -33.82 37.68 -11.34
CA LYS A 445 -35.17 38.33 -11.31
C LYS A 445 -36.03 37.84 -10.15
N GLU A 446 -35.83 36.61 -9.71
CA GLU A 446 -36.53 36.01 -8.59
C GLU A 446 -35.75 36.17 -7.26
N GLY A 447 -34.58 36.83 -7.28
CA GLY A 447 -33.68 37.00 -6.11
C GLY A 447 -33.00 35.71 -5.67
N LYS A 448 -32.74 34.76 -6.60
CA LYS A 448 -32.23 33.43 -6.31
C LYS A 448 -31.03 33.05 -7.18
N VAL A 449 -30.27 32.06 -6.71
CA VAL A 449 -29.28 31.31 -7.48
C VAL A 449 -29.55 29.81 -7.34
N GLU A 450 -29.08 29.00 -8.30
CA GLU A 450 -29.09 27.54 -8.17
C GLU A 450 -27.74 27.10 -7.54
N MET A 451 -27.80 26.28 -6.52
CA MET A 451 -26.64 25.61 -5.93
C MET A 451 -26.71 24.12 -6.24
N LYS A 452 -25.59 23.54 -6.70
CA LYS A 452 -25.44 22.10 -6.98
C LYS A 452 -24.29 21.52 -6.17
N LEU A 453 -24.52 20.36 -5.56
CA LEU A 453 -23.46 19.55 -4.97
C LEU A 453 -22.93 18.53 -5.96
N ARG A 454 -21.61 18.48 -6.17
CA ARG A 454 -21.00 17.56 -7.14
C ARG A 454 -21.17 16.09 -6.75
N ARG A 455 -20.98 15.77 -5.47
CA ARG A 455 -21.00 14.39 -4.96
C ARG A 455 -22.38 13.72 -5.04
N THR A 456 -23.44 14.44 -4.76
CA THR A 456 -24.80 13.88 -4.75
C THR A 456 -25.61 14.22 -6.01
N GLY A 457 -25.14 15.20 -6.80
CA GLY A 457 -25.88 15.76 -7.91
C GLY A 457 -27.09 16.61 -7.50
N GLU A 458 -27.34 16.77 -6.20
CA GLU A 458 -28.49 17.53 -5.69
C GLU A 458 -28.40 19.00 -6.06
N LYS A 459 -29.54 19.57 -6.41
CA LYS A 459 -29.73 20.98 -6.79
C LYS A 459 -30.73 21.66 -5.89
N LYS A 460 -30.45 22.88 -5.48
CA LYS A 460 -31.34 23.70 -4.66
C LYS A 460 -31.32 25.16 -5.12
N GLU A 461 -32.52 25.77 -5.26
CA GLU A 461 -32.59 27.21 -5.39
C GLU A 461 -32.43 27.87 -4.03
N VAL A 462 -31.53 28.84 -3.95
CA VAL A 462 -31.20 29.56 -2.74
C VAL A 462 -31.44 31.05 -2.95
N ALA A 463 -32.13 31.68 -2.02
CA ALA A 463 -32.32 33.12 -2.04
C ALA A 463 -30.98 33.85 -1.79
N LEU A 464 -30.71 34.89 -2.52
CA LEU A 464 -29.45 35.65 -2.46
C LEU A 464 -29.15 36.20 -1.06
N ASP A 465 -30.16 36.63 -0.32
CA ASP A 465 -30.03 37.13 1.04
C ASP A 465 -29.72 36.02 2.07
N ALA A 466 -30.16 34.80 1.80
CA ALA A 466 -29.89 33.64 2.66
C ALA A 466 -28.55 32.94 2.36
N LEU A 467 -27.98 33.17 1.18
CA LEU A 467 -26.79 32.47 0.71
C LEU A 467 -25.58 32.61 1.66
N ALA A 468 -25.28 33.82 2.11
CA ALA A 468 -24.14 34.09 2.98
C ALA A 468 -24.30 33.43 4.36
N GLU A 469 -25.50 33.47 4.96
CA GLU A 469 -25.77 32.83 6.25
C GLU A 469 -25.63 31.31 6.16
N MET A 470 -26.23 30.71 5.13
CA MET A 470 -26.19 29.28 4.85
C MET A 470 -24.74 28.79 4.62
N MET A 471 -23.96 29.51 3.82
CA MET A 471 -22.58 29.18 3.55
C MET A 471 -21.68 29.43 4.76
N GLY A 472 -21.97 30.44 5.59
CA GLY A 472 -21.28 30.64 6.87
C GLY A 472 -21.52 29.46 7.84
N PHE A 473 -22.71 28.87 7.87
CA PHE A 473 -22.96 27.64 8.61
C PHE A 473 -22.12 26.46 8.08
N ALA A 474 -22.12 26.26 6.74
CA ALA A 474 -21.31 25.22 6.12
C ALA A 474 -19.82 25.37 6.44
N ARG A 475 -19.30 26.61 6.42
CA ARG A 475 -17.88 26.86 6.72
C ARG A 475 -17.49 26.49 8.14
N ARG A 476 -18.36 26.78 9.11
CA ARG A 476 -18.14 26.34 10.50
C ARG A 476 -18.15 24.83 10.63
N ALA A 477 -19.13 24.17 10.03
CA ALA A 477 -19.23 22.71 10.03
C ALA A 477 -18.04 22.05 9.31
N MET A 478 -17.53 22.62 8.22
CA MET A 478 -16.30 22.16 7.56
C MET A 478 -15.09 22.21 8.50
N ARG A 479 -14.90 23.34 9.20
CA ARG A 479 -13.78 23.50 10.11
C ARG A 479 -13.81 22.47 11.24
N ASP A 480 -14.99 22.22 11.79
CA ASP A 480 -15.17 21.26 12.87
C ASP A 480 -14.97 19.81 12.36
N ASN A 481 -15.42 19.49 11.14
CA ASN A 481 -15.26 18.18 10.52
C ASN A 481 -13.84 17.90 10.05
N VAL A 482 -13.10 18.90 9.53
CA VAL A 482 -11.67 18.74 9.17
C VAL A 482 -10.82 18.41 10.40
N LEU A 483 -11.19 18.94 11.58
CA LEU A 483 -10.53 18.58 12.83
C LEU A 483 -10.85 17.16 13.31
N HIS A 484 -11.98 16.58 12.88
CA HIS A 484 -12.49 15.28 13.33
C HIS A 484 -12.62 14.21 12.24
N GLY A 485 -12.06 14.42 11.03
CA GLY A 485 -11.92 13.36 10.02
C GLY A 485 -13.08 13.11 9.06
N ALA A 486 -14.17 13.89 9.07
CA ALA A 486 -15.34 13.62 8.21
C ALA A 486 -15.79 14.85 7.38
N GLY A 487 -14.94 15.33 6.46
CA GLY A 487 -15.20 16.56 5.67
C GLY A 487 -16.41 16.56 4.73
N THR A 488 -17.09 15.42 4.52
CA THR A 488 -18.18 15.30 3.54
C THR A 488 -19.58 15.65 4.09
N GLY A 489 -19.79 15.63 5.40
CA GLY A 489 -21.10 15.87 6.02
C GLY A 489 -21.52 17.35 6.11
N ALA A 490 -20.58 18.29 5.98
CA ALA A 490 -20.86 19.71 6.22
C ALA A 490 -21.89 20.32 5.25
N PHE A 491 -21.90 19.88 3.99
CA PHE A 491 -22.86 20.35 3.00
C PHE A 491 -24.13 19.50 2.93
N ALA A 492 -24.12 18.25 3.34
CA ALA A 492 -25.32 17.44 3.45
C ALA A 492 -26.35 18.10 4.40
N ALA A 493 -25.87 18.71 5.49
CA ALA A 493 -26.74 19.45 6.43
C ALA A 493 -27.38 20.72 5.83
N ILE A 494 -26.91 21.23 4.68
CA ILE A 494 -27.48 22.36 3.98
C ILE A 494 -28.61 21.92 3.06
N PHE A 495 -28.55 20.71 2.49
CA PHE A 495 -29.50 20.16 1.56
C PHE A 495 -30.60 19.32 2.23
N GLY A 496 -30.35 18.74 3.40
CA GLY A 496 -31.31 18.05 4.26
C GLY A 496 -31.98 19.00 5.20
#